data_f632e934f607c1d1c31b50999e2f0e9a
#
_entry.id   f632e934f607c1d1c31b50999e2f0e9a
#
_cell.length_a   1.000
_cell.length_b   1.000
_cell.length_c   1.000
_cell.angle_alpha   90.00
_cell.angle_beta   90.00
_cell.angle_gamma   90.00
#
_symmetry.space_group_name_H-M   'P 1'
#
loop_
_entity.id
_entity.type
_entity.pdbx_description
1 polymer ?
#
loop_
_entity_poly.entity_id
_entity_poly.type
_entity_poly.pdbx_seq_one_letter_code
_entity_poly.pdbx_strand_id
1 'polypeptide(L)'
;MQDKKEMQDKMEEREALIDEVIEREWEQFQYVQNEGGRASCQDDHETFVIMRKSQFMNWTQELQESYRQEPIEAEAAHWNLLTEKYARMMESTAPERYAELADILPKRSKERIQMQEEMIAQQIRWEEDFAAKFPGVASTGRVIHTSEDTPWDTSIETYARGEISTYSDRTVGLLKKLYDQLAADHENLSEKTLRNMTALYGYESLEEAEKQQRARLER
;
A
#
# COMPACT_ATOMS: atom_id res chain seq x y z
N MET A 1 30.81 8.97 19.18
CA MET A 1 29.66 9.77 19.70
C MET A 1 28.98 10.56 18.57
N GLN A 2 29.75 11.17 17.68
CA GLN A 2 29.24 11.98 16.55
C GLN A 2 28.44 11.11 15.54
N ASP A 3 28.98 9.94 15.18
CA ASP A 3 28.32 9.01 14.25
C ASP A 3 26.96 8.49 14.75
N LYS A 4 26.82 8.25 16.08
CA LYS A 4 25.54 7.82 16.66
C LYS A 4 24.49 8.94 16.63
N LYS A 5 24.89 10.18 16.83
CA LYS A 5 23.99 11.32 16.76
C LYS A 5 23.53 11.54 15.32
N GLU A 6 24.44 11.51 14.35
CA GLU A 6 24.10 11.67 12.93
C GLU A 6 23.15 10.56 12.44
N MET A 7 23.35 9.32 12.90
CA MET A 7 22.43 8.22 12.58
C MET A 7 21.06 8.41 13.22
N GLN A 8 21.00 8.91 14.47
CA GLN A 8 19.76 9.22 15.15
C GLN A 8 19.00 10.33 14.44
N ASP A 9 19.70 11.43 14.10
CA ASP A 9 19.09 12.57 13.40
C ASP A 9 18.49 12.13 12.05
N LYS A 10 19.19 11.27 11.28
CA LYS A 10 18.67 10.70 10.01
C LYS A 10 17.44 9.80 10.21
N MET A 11 17.39 9.05 11.30
CA MET A 11 16.21 8.22 11.61
C MET A 11 15.01 9.10 11.94
N GLU A 12 15.20 10.15 12.73
CA GLU A 12 14.14 11.09 13.10
C GLU A 12 13.62 11.88 11.87
N GLU A 13 14.52 12.32 10.99
CA GLU A 13 14.15 12.97 9.71
C GLU A 13 13.32 12.04 8.82
N ARG A 14 13.71 10.76 8.73
CA ARG A 14 12.99 9.77 7.95
C ARG A 14 11.60 9.46 8.54
N GLU A 15 11.49 9.36 9.85
CA GLU A 15 10.22 9.13 10.52
C GLU A 15 9.28 10.32 10.33
N ALA A 16 9.78 11.54 10.48
CA ALA A 16 9.00 12.76 10.24
C ALA A 16 8.48 12.85 8.79
N LEU A 17 9.30 12.41 7.81
CA LEU A 17 8.88 12.37 6.41
C LEU A 17 7.74 11.36 6.19
N ILE A 18 7.84 10.17 6.77
CA ILE A 18 6.78 9.15 6.71
C ILE A 18 5.49 9.70 7.31
N ASP A 19 5.55 10.29 8.49
CA ASP A 19 4.39 10.81 9.19
C ASP A 19 3.74 11.96 8.39
N GLU A 20 4.53 12.87 7.78
CA GLU A 20 4.00 13.93 6.91
C GLU A 20 3.21 13.36 5.71
N VAL A 21 3.76 12.33 5.05
CA VAL A 21 3.10 11.69 3.90
C VAL A 21 1.79 11.04 4.31
N ILE A 22 1.78 10.33 5.45
CA ILE A 22 0.59 9.65 5.96
C ILE A 22 -0.53 10.65 6.27
N GLU A 23 -0.21 11.78 6.91
CA GLU A 23 -1.21 12.81 7.23
C GLU A 23 -1.82 13.42 5.95
N ARG A 24 -1.01 13.68 4.91
CA ARG A 24 -1.52 14.16 3.62
C ARG A 24 -2.44 13.14 2.95
N GLU A 25 -2.07 11.86 2.97
CA GLU A 25 -2.94 10.80 2.46
C GLU A 25 -4.23 10.69 3.29
N TRP A 26 -4.14 10.82 4.61
CA TRP A 26 -5.31 10.81 5.48
C TRP A 26 -6.26 11.96 5.17
N GLU A 27 -5.74 13.18 4.99
CA GLU A 27 -6.54 14.32 4.56
C GLU A 27 -7.24 14.05 3.24
N GLN A 28 -6.52 13.56 2.22
CA GLN A 28 -7.12 13.19 0.92
C GLN A 28 -8.18 12.09 1.08
N PHE A 29 -7.96 11.11 1.97
CA PHE A 29 -8.88 10.01 2.22
C PHE A 29 -10.22 10.49 2.80
N GLN A 30 -10.22 11.57 3.58
CA GLN A 30 -11.45 12.15 4.13
C GLN A 30 -12.41 12.68 3.05
N TYR A 31 -11.90 13.01 1.86
CA TYR A 31 -12.69 13.51 0.74
C TYR A 31 -13.10 12.42 -0.26
N VAL A 32 -12.66 11.18 -0.08
CA VAL A 32 -13.12 10.05 -0.89
C VAL A 32 -14.60 9.82 -0.64
N GLN A 33 -15.38 9.78 -1.73
CA GLN A 33 -16.83 9.55 -1.67
C GLN A 33 -17.15 8.15 -2.18
N ASN A 34 -17.83 7.38 -1.36
CA ASN A 34 -18.27 6.03 -1.69
C ASN A 34 -19.79 6.05 -1.98
N GLU A 35 -20.24 5.24 -2.94
CA GLU A 35 -21.67 5.16 -3.29
C GLU A 35 -22.55 4.71 -2.11
N GLY A 36 -22.02 3.91 -1.19
CA GLY A 36 -22.69 3.49 0.05
C GLY A 36 -22.60 4.48 1.21
N GLY A 37 -22.06 5.70 0.98
CA GLY A 37 -21.78 6.68 2.02
C GLY A 37 -20.38 6.54 2.61
N ARG A 38 -20.10 7.20 3.73
CA ARG A 38 -18.80 7.21 4.38
C ARG A 38 -18.42 5.82 4.88
N ALA A 39 -17.24 5.35 4.50
CA ALA A 39 -16.73 4.05 4.96
C ALA A 39 -16.16 4.16 6.38
N SER A 40 -16.36 3.12 7.21
CA SER A 40 -15.89 3.10 8.62
C SER A 40 -14.37 3.31 8.75
N CYS A 41 -13.57 2.85 7.78
CA CYS A 41 -12.13 3.07 7.77
C CYS A 41 -11.72 4.55 7.62
N GLN A 42 -12.62 5.43 7.15
CA GLN A 42 -12.38 6.88 7.13
C GLN A 42 -12.51 7.53 8.52
N ASP A 43 -12.96 6.78 9.52
CA ASP A 43 -13.05 7.22 10.92
C ASP A 43 -11.99 6.54 11.81
N ASP A 44 -11.14 5.67 11.25
CA ASP A 44 -10.12 4.91 11.96
C ASP A 44 -8.71 5.37 11.54
N HIS A 45 -8.30 6.52 12.06
CA HIS A 45 -6.99 7.12 11.80
C HIS A 45 -5.85 6.23 12.30
N GLU A 46 -5.99 5.59 13.46
CA GLU A 46 -4.95 4.76 14.04
C GLU A 46 -4.60 3.58 13.14
N THR A 47 -5.62 2.84 12.69
CA THR A 47 -5.43 1.74 11.74
C THR A 47 -4.83 2.23 10.41
N PHE A 48 -5.30 3.38 9.90
CA PHE A 48 -4.74 3.96 8.67
C PHE A 48 -3.24 4.25 8.81
N VAL A 49 -2.83 4.90 9.91
CA VAL A 49 -1.43 5.20 10.19
C VAL A 49 -0.60 3.92 10.27
N ILE A 50 -1.05 2.90 11.01
CA ILE A 50 -0.34 1.63 11.15
C ILE A 50 -0.14 0.97 9.78
N MET A 51 -1.19 0.89 8.95
CA MET A 51 -1.12 0.28 7.62
C MET A 51 -0.15 1.01 6.70
N ARG A 52 -0.21 2.34 6.65
CA ARG A 52 0.68 3.12 5.78
C ARG A 52 2.12 3.14 6.29
N LYS A 53 2.32 3.32 7.60
CA LYS A 53 3.64 3.32 8.22
C LYS A 53 4.35 1.98 8.02
N SER A 54 3.65 0.86 8.19
CA SER A 54 4.21 -0.49 7.99
C SER A 54 4.75 -0.71 6.58
N GLN A 55 4.11 -0.10 5.58
CA GLN A 55 4.55 -0.14 4.18
C GLN A 55 5.75 0.79 3.94
N PHE A 56 5.66 2.07 4.33
CA PHE A 56 6.69 3.06 4.09
C PHE A 56 8.01 2.77 4.84
N MET A 57 7.97 2.08 5.96
CA MET A 57 9.17 1.63 6.69
C MET A 57 10.08 0.73 5.85
N ASN A 58 9.55 0.06 4.82
CA ASN A 58 10.34 -0.79 3.91
C ASN A 58 10.92 -0.01 2.71
N TRP A 59 10.49 1.23 2.49
CA TRP A 59 10.92 2.04 1.36
C TRP A 59 12.28 2.68 1.62
N THR A 60 13.07 2.88 0.57
CA THR A 60 14.29 3.68 0.67
C THR A 60 13.94 5.15 0.90
N GLN A 61 14.86 5.91 1.49
CA GLN A 61 14.64 7.35 1.69
C GLN A 61 14.37 8.07 0.36
N GLU A 62 15.11 7.75 -0.71
CA GLU A 62 14.88 8.35 -2.04
C GLU A 62 13.46 8.07 -2.57
N LEU A 63 12.93 6.87 -2.33
CA LEU A 63 11.56 6.51 -2.72
C LEU A 63 10.53 7.30 -1.89
N GLN A 64 10.73 7.42 -0.59
CA GLN A 64 9.86 8.20 0.30
C GLN A 64 9.85 9.68 -0.08
N GLU A 65 11.02 10.28 -0.37
CA GLU A 65 11.16 11.65 -0.84
C GLU A 65 10.49 11.88 -2.20
N SER A 66 10.61 10.91 -3.12
CA SER A 66 9.94 10.96 -4.41
C SER A 66 8.42 10.94 -4.25
N TYR A 67 7.91 10.02 -3.44
CA TYR A 67 6.48 9.89 -3.22
C TYR A 67 5.87 11.07 -2.46
N ARG A 68 6.62 11.67 -1.52
CA ARG A 68 6.18 12.87 -0.78
C ARG A 68 5.76 14.01 -1.71
N GLN A 69 6.38 14.15 -2.89
CA GLN A 69 6.04 15.21 -3.83
C GLN A 69 4.66 15.00 -4.46
N GLU A 70 4.20 13.77 -4.57
CA GLU A 70 2.96 13.44 -5.29
C GLU A 70 1.70 14.00 -4.62
N PRO A 71 1.43 13.80 -3.32
CA PRO A 71 0.29 14.43 -2.67
C PRO A 71 0.40 15.97 -2.67
N ILE A 72 1.60 16.55 -2.58
CA ILE A 72 1.82 17.99 -2.66
C ILE A 72 1.44 18.54 -4.04
N GLU A 73 1.90 17.87 -5.11
CA GLU A 73 1.59 18.26 -6.48
C GLU A 73 0.10 18.05 -6.81
N ALA A 74 -0.48 16.96 -6.32
CA ALA A 74 -1.89 16.66 -6.47
C ALA A 74 -2.77 17.73 -5.79
N GLU A 75 -2.45 18.12 -4.57
CA GLU A 75 -3.15 19.20 -3.84
C GLU A 75 -3.07 20.52 -4.62
N ALA A 76 -1.90 20.88 -5.13
CA ALA A 76 -1.71 22.08 -5.94
C ALA A 76 -2.53 22.05 -7.26
N ALA A 77 -2.74 20.85 -7.80
CA ALA A 77 -3.56 20.62 -9.00
C ALA A 77 -5.05 20.41 -8.70
N HIS A 78 -5.48 20.51 -7.45
CA HIS A 78 -6.83 20.15 -7.00
C HIS A 78 -7.23 18.71 -7.38
N TRP A 79 -6.28 17.79 -7.35
CA TRP A 79 -6.45 16.38 -7.63
C TRP A 79 -6.33 15.55 -6.36
N ASN A 80 -7.12 14.48 -6.23
CA ASN A 80 -7.08 13.60 -5.06
C ASN A 80 -6.61 12.20 -5.50
N LEU A 81 -5.40 11.82 -5.06
CA LEU A 81 -4.77 10.54 -5.42
C LEU A 81 -5.53 9.34 -4.85
N LEU A 82 -6.12 9.48 -3.65
CA LEU A 82 -6.90 8.41 -3.04
C LEU A 82 -8.21 8.17 -3.83
N THR A 83 -8.87 9.25 -4.28
CA THR A 83 -10.03 9.14 -5.16
C THR A 83 -9.65 8.49 -6.49
N GLU A 84 -8.52 8.89 -7.10
CA GLU A 84 -8.01 8.26 -8.32
C GLU A 84 -7.76 6.77 -8.12
N LYS A 85 -7.08 6.39 -7.04
CA LYS A 85 -6.81 5.00 -6.68
C LYS A 85 -8.11 4.17 -6.65
N TYR A 86 -9.10 4.62 -5.89
CA TYR A 86 -10.38 3.90 -5.78
C TYR A 86 -11.15 3.87 -7.10
N ALA A 87 -11.12 4.94 -7.89
CA ALA A 87 -11.71 4.95 -9.22
C ALA A 87 -11.06 3.91 -10.15
N ARG A 88 -9.74 3.73 -10.08
CA ARG A 88 -9.04 2.70 -10.87
C ARG A 88 -9.38 1.27 -10.42
N MET A 89 -9.60 1.06 -9.12
CA MET A 89 -10.02 -0.24 -8.59
C MET A 89 -11.41 -0.64 -9.11
N MET A 90 -12.27 0.32 -9.48
CA MET A 90 -13.58 0.05 -10.06
C MET A 90 -13.51 -0.64 -11.43
N GLU A 91 -12.36 -0.66 -12.11
CA GLU A 91 -12.20 -1.43 -13.36
C GLU A 91 -12.55 -2.92 -13.16
N SER A 92 -12.23 -3.47 -12.01
CA SER A 92 -12.57 -4.85 -11.62
C SER A 92 -13.91 -4.93 -10.87
N THR A 93 -14.12 -4.07 -9.87
CA THR A 93 -15.24 -4.21 -8.92
C THR A 93 -16.55 -3.59 -9.41
N ALA A 94 -16.50 -2.62 -10.34
CA ALA A 94 -17.67 -1.92 -10.88
C ALA A 94 -17.41 -1.41 -12.31
N PRO A 95 -17.19 -2.31 -13.30
CA PRO A 95 -16.70 -1.95 -14.64
C PRO A 95 -17.59 -0.98 -15.42
N GLU A 96 -18.91 -1.03 -15.24
CA GLU A 96 -19.83 -0.09 -15.88
C GLU A 96 -19.61 1.33 -15.37
N ARG A 97 -19.42 1.50 -14.07
CA ARG A 97 -19.13 2.81 -13.45
C ARG A 97 -17.72 3.28 -13.81
N TYR A 98 -16.74 2.37 -13.87
CA TYR A 98 -15.40 2.71 -14.32
C TYR A 98 -15.39 3.28 -15.73
N ALA A 99 -16.18 2.73 -16.66
CA ALA A 99 -16.27 3.21 -18.03
C ALA A 99 -16.69 4.70 -18.12
N GLU A 100 -17.47 5.20 -17.16
CA GLU A 100 -17.86 6.61 -17.08
C GLU A 100 -16.71 7.52 -16.62
N LEU A 101 -15.76 6.97 -15.84
CA LEU A 101 -14.65 7.70 -15.23
C LEU A 101 -13.33 7.55 -16.00
N ALA A 102 -13.19 6.49 -16.80
CA ALA A 102 -11.92 6.10 -17.43
C ALA A 102 -11.28 7.22 -18.27
N ASP A 103 -12.09 8.11 -18.87
CA ASP A 103 -11.57 9.19 -19.72
C ASP A 103 -11.05 10.40 -18.95
N ILE A 104 -11.45 10.57 -17.70
CA ILE A 104 -10.94 11.65 -16.83
C ILE A 104 -9.71 11.24 -16.03
N LEU A 105 -9.45 9.95 -15.92
CA LEU A 105 -8.27 9.47 -15.22
C LEU A 105 -6.99 9.70 -16.04
N PRO A 106 -5.86 10.07 -15.40
CA PRO A 106 -4.58 10.21 -16.07
C PRO A 106 -4.19 8.95 -16.84
N LYS A 107 -3.88 9.11 -18.12
CA LYS A 107 -3.46 7.97 -18.98
C LYS A 107 -2.01 7.63 -18.71
N ARG A 108 -1.68 6.34 -18.75
CA ARG A 108 -0.34 5.79 -18.58
C ARG A 108 0.16 5.20 -19.89
N SER A 109 1.48 5.28 -20.14
CA SER A 109 2.09 4.65 -21.32
C SER A 109 2.03 3.12 -21.21
N LYS A 110 2.12 2.43 -22.34
CA LYS A 110 2.13 0.96 -22.35
C LYS A 110 3.31 0.38 -21.58
N GLU A 111 4.47 1.03 -21.71
CA GLU A 111 5.70 0.65 -21.02
C GLU A 111 5.53 0.80 -19.50
N ARG A 112 4.86 1.89 -19.08
CA ARG A 112 4.55 2.13 -17.67
C ARG A 112 3.59 1.07 -17.10
N ILE A 113 2.56 0.73 -17.85
CA ILE A 113 1.60 -0.32 -17.48
C ILE A 113 2.31 -1.67 -17.38
N GLN A 114 3.16 -2.02 -18.36
CA GLN A 114 3.91 -3.27 -18.32
C GLN A 114 4.80 -3.37 -17.07
N MET A 115 5.57 -2.31 -16.76
CA MET A 115 6.41 -2.25 -15.56
C MET A 115 5.58 -2.44 -14.27
N GLN A 116 4.42 -1.83 -14.22
CA GLN A 116 3.50 -1.96 -13.10
C GLN A 116 3.00 -3.40 -12.93
N GLU A 117 2.57 -4.05 -14.01
CA GLU A 117 2.07 -5.43 -13.96
C GLU A 117 3.19 -6.43 -13.58
N GLU A 118 4.44 -6.19 -13.98
CA GLU A 118 5.59 -6.98 -13.52
C GLU A 118 5.79 -6.90 -11.99
N MET A 119 5.65 -5.69 -11.42
CA MET A 119 5.73 -5.50 -9.97
C MET A 119 4.55 -6.16 -9.25
N ILE A 120 3.34 -6.00 -9.77
CA ILE A 120 2.14 -6.63 -9.20
C ILE A 120 2.28 -8.15 -9.21
N ALA A 121 2.72 -8.73 -10.33
CA ALA A 121 2.96 -10.16 -10.41
C ALA A 121 4.00 -10.65 -9.39
N GLN A 122 5.01 -9.83 -9.07
CA GLN A 122 5.98 -10.15 -8.01
C GLN A 122 5.33 -10.03 -6.62
N GLN A 123 4.53 -9.01 -6.39
CA GLN A 123 3.82 -8.83 -5.12
C GLN A 123 2.86 -10.00 -4.86
N ILE A 124 2.12 -10.45 -5.86
CA ILE A 124 1.21 -11.60 -5.72
C ILE A 124 1.97 -12.86 -5.31
N ARG A 125 3.13 -13.15 -5.91
CA ARG A 125 3.98 -14.27 -5.46
C ARG A 125 4.39 -14.14 -3.99
N TRP A 126 4.73 -12.94 -3.54
CA TRP A 126 5.07 -12.68 -2.14
C TRP A 126 3.87 -12.86 -1.20
N GLU A 127 2.67 -12.47 -1.63
CA GLU A 127 1.44 -12.66 -0.85
C GLU A 127 1.06 -14.15 -0.74
N GLU A 128 1.19 -14.90 -1.84
CA GLU A 128 0.95 -16.36 -1.84
C GLU A 128 1.94 -17.09 -0.92
N ASP A 129 3.23 -16.76 -1.00
CA ASP A 129 4.27 -17.31 -0.12
C ASP A 129 4.01 -16.96 1.34
N PHE A 130 3.60 -15.70 1.60
CA PHE A 130 3.23 -15.25 2.94
C PHE A 130 2.00 -16.00 3.47
N ALA A 131 0.95 -16.13 2.69
CA ALA A 131 -0.28 -16.82 3.08
C ALA A 131 -0.05 -18.31 3.35
N ALA A 132 0.85 -18.95 2.58
CA ALA A 132 1.25 -20.33 2.83
C ALA A 132 2.00 -20.48 4.16
N LYS A 133 2.83 -19.51 4.54
CA LYS A 133 3.66 -19.52 5.76
C LYS A 133 2.88 -19.08 7.01
N PHE A 134 2.01 -18.08 6.89
CA PHE A 134 1.24 -17.43 7.96
C PHE A 134 -0.25 -17.38 7.68
N PRO A 135 -0.94 -18.54 7.50
CA PRO A 135 -2.34 -18.57 7.07
C PRO A 135 -3.30 -17.96 8.08
N GLY A 136 -2.99 -17.97 9.38
CA GLY A 136 -3.80 -17.34 10.42
C GLY A 136 -3.84 -15.80 10.27
N VAL A 137 -2.69 -15.17 10.07
CA VAL A 137 -2.61 -13.73 9.83
C VAL A 137 -3.19 -13.40 8.45
N ALA A 138 -2.85 -14.15 7.40
CA ALA A 138 -3.35 -13.92 6.05
C ALA A 138 -4.88 -13.96 5.97
N SER A 139 -5.54 -14.82 6.75
CA SER A 139 -7.01 -14.95 6.79
C SER A 139 -7.73 -13.69 7.30
N THR A 140 -7.03 -12.76 7.93
CA THR A 140 -7.59 -11.49 8.39
C THR A 140 -7.49 -10.36 7.35
N GLY A 141 -6.76 -10.61 6.26
CA GLY A 141 -6.52 -9.67 5.18
C GLY A 141 -7.53 -9.81 4.03
N ARG A 142 -7.19 -9.18 2.91
CA ARG A 142 -7.95 -9.26 1.66
C ARG A 142 -7.65 -10.57 0.93
N VAL A 143 -8.56 -10.99 0.04
CA VAL A 143 -8.28 -12.00 -0.98
C VAL A 143 -7.11 -11.53 -1.86
N ILE A 144 -6.39 -12.47 -2.47
CA ILE A 144 -5.14 -12.13 -3.18
C ILE A 144 -5.42 -11.69 -4.62
N HIS A 145 -6.24 -12.45 -5.35
CA HIS A 145 -6.36 -12.32 -6.80
C HIS A 145 -7.56 -11.48 -7.25
N THR A 146 -7.38 -10.71 -8.33
CA THR A 146 -8.46 -9.96 -9.00
C THR A 146 -9.66 -10.85 -9.38
N SER A 147 -9.43 -12.13 -9.68
CA SER A 147 -10.52 -13.08 -9.98
C SER A 147 -11.46 -13.36 -8.81
N GLU A 148 -11.07 -12.97 -7.60
CA GLU A 148 -11.85 -13.10 -6.36
C GLU A 148 -12.56 -11.80 -5.96
N ASP A 149 -12.36 -10.73 -6.74
CA ASP A 149 -13.01 -9.44 -6.47
C ASP A 149 -14.54 -9.56 -6.51
N THR A 150 -15.16 -8.82 -5.60
CA THR A 150 -16.60 -8.60 -5.59
C THR A 150 -16.89 -7.09 -5.52
N PRO A 151 -18.13 -6.64 -5.70
CA PRO A 151 -18.46 -5.22 -5.49
C PRO A 151 -18.15 -4.70 -4.09
N TRP A 152 -17.96 -5.60 -3.11
CA TRP A 152 -17.78 -5.26 -1.70
C TRP A 152 -16.38 -5.57 -1.17
N ASP A 153 -15.68 -6.50 -1.82
CA ASP A 153 -14.33 -6.93 -1.45
C ASP A 153 -13.37 -6.78 -2.62
N THR A 154 -12.28 -6.07 -2.39
CA THR A 154 -11.23 -5.82 -3.38
C THR A 154 -9.99 -6.60 -2.99
N SER A 155 -9.44 -7.34 -3.94
CA SER A 155 -8.21 -8.10 -3.76
C SER A 155 -6.96 -7.22 -3.56
N ILE A 156 -5.90 -7.83 -3.04
CA ILE A 156 -4.57 -7.21 -2.94
C ILE A 156 -4.07 -6.82 -4.34
N GLU A 157 -4.28 -7.67 -5.34
CA GLU A 157 -3.88 -7.43 -6.72
C GLU A 157 -4.54 -6.17 -7.30
N THR A 158 -5.87 -6.05 -7.18
CA THR A 158 -6.62 -4.89 -7.68
C THR A 158 -6.28 -3.63 -6.88
N TYR A 159 -6.09 -3.76 -5.57
CA TYR A 159 -5.67 -2.64 -4.71
C TYR A 159 -4.28 -2.12 -5.10
N ALA A 160 -3.29 -3.00 -5.30
CA ALA A 160 -1.95 -2.63 -5.72
C ALA A 160 -1.95 -1.99 -7.12
N ARG A 161 -2.75 -2.54 -8.05
CA ARG A 161 -2.90 -1.97 -9.41
C ARG A 161 -3.45 -0.54 -9.35
N GLY A 162 -4.50 -0.31 -8.57
CA GLY A 162 -5.07 1.01 -8.37
C GLY A 162 -4.05 1.98 -7.76
N GLU A 163 -3.36 1.57 -6.71
CA GLU A 163 -2.41 2.41 -5.98
C GLU A 163 -1.18 2.76 -6.82
N ILE A 164 -0.46 1.79 -7.37
CA ILE A 164 0.75 2.02 -8.16
C ILE A 164 0.44 2.88 -9.40
N SER A 165 -0.77 2.78 -9.95
CA SER A 165 -1.20 3.59 -11.10
C SER A 165 -1.29 5.09 -10.78
N THR A 166 -1.42 5.49 -9.52
CA THR A 166 -1.43 6.91 -9.13
C THR A 166 -0.04 7.52 -9.06
N TYR A 167 1.01 6.69 -8.91
CA TYR A 167 2.37 7.16 -8.71
C TYR A 167 2.98 7.80 -9.97
N SER A 168 3.91 8.72 -9.78
CA SER A 168 4.72 9.29 -10.86
C SER A 168 5.65 8.24 -11.47
N ASP A 169 6.12 8.48 -12.69
CA ASP A 169 7.08 7.58 -13.35
C ASP A 169 8.39 7.46 -12.56
N ARG A 170 8.81 8.54 -11.87
CA ARG A 170 9.98 8.51 -11.00
C ARG A 170 9.77 7.57 -9.82
N THR A 171 8.68 7.73 -9.09
CA THR A 171 8.36 6.90 -7.92
C THR A 171 8.23 5.43 -8.30
N VAL A 172 7.56 5.13 -9.42
CA VAL A 172 7.48 3.75 -9.89
C VAL A 172 8.84 3.17 -10.31
N GLY A 173 9.69 3.97 -10.95
CA GLY A 173 11.04 3.52 -11.27
C GLY A 173 11.87 3.18 -10.02
N LEU A 174 11.71 3.95 -8.94
CA LEU A 174 12.35 3.67 -7.65
C LEU A 174 11.73 2.47 -6.94
N LEU A 175 10.41 2.35 -6.97
CA LEU A 175 9.70 1.20 -6.42
C LEU A 175 10.09 -0.09 -7.14
N LYS A 176 10.19 -0.06 -8.48
CA LYS A 176 10.68 -1.21 -9.26
C LYS A 176 12.08 -1.64 -8.85
N LYS A 177 13.00 -0.71 -8.64
CA LYS A 177 14.34 -1.02 -8.14
C LYS A 177 14.29 -1.70 -6.76
N LEU A 178 13.44 -1.25 -5.86
CA LEU A 178 13.25 -1.89 -4.55
C LEU A 178 12.73 -3.32 -4.71
N TYR A 179 11.72 -3.54 -5.57
CA TYR A 179 11.18 -4.87 -5.84
C TYR A 179 12.24 -5.82 -6.41
N ASP A 180 13.01 -5.33 -7.41
CA ASP A 180 14.08 -6.13 -8.04
C ASP A 180 15.18 -6.51 -7.03
N GLN A 181 15.55 -5.56 -6.15
CA GLN A 181 16.56 -5.82 -5.12
C GLN A 181 16.06 -6.86 -4.11
N LEU A 182 14.84 -6.70 -3.60
CA LEU A 182 14.26 -7.65 -2.64
C LEU A 182 14.11 -9.05 -3.26
N ALA A 183 13.69 -9.12 -4.52
CA ALA A 183 13.58 -10.40 -5.23
C ALA A 183 14.96 -11.06 -5.43
N ALA A 184 15.99 -10.29 -5.76
CA ALA A 184 17.37 -10.79 -5.89
C ALA A 184 17.94 -11.27 -4.56
N ASP A 185 17.59 -10.62 -3.46
CA ASP A 185 18.01 -10.98 -2.09
C ASP A 185 17.15 -12.10 -1.48
N HIS A 186 16.17 -12.63 -2.22
CA HIS A 186 15.18 -13.60 -1.73
C HIS A 186 14.38 -13.10 -0.52
N GLU A 187 14.16 -11.80 -0.44
CA GLU A 187 13.33 -11.18 0.59
C GLU A 187 11.88 -11.00 0.09
N ASN A 188 10.93 -11.14 1.02
CA ASN A 188 9.51 -11.00 0.76
C ASN A 188 9.00 -9.68 1.36
N LEU A 189 8.59 -8.72 0.48
CA LEU A 189 8.11 -7.41 0.91
C LEU A 189 6.82 -7.49 1.72
N SER A 190 5.91 -8.41 1.37
CA SER A 190 4.66 -8.62 2.10
C SER A 190 4.95 -9.09 3.52
N GLU A 191 5.85 -10.07 3.70
CA GLU A 191 6.27 -10.51 5.04
C GLU A 191 6.90 -9.36 5.84
N LYS A 192 7.79 -8.55 5.22
CA LYS A 192 8.41 -7.39 5.89
C LYS A 192 7.35 -6.38 6.33
N THR A 193 6.36 -6.10 5.50
CA THR A 193 5.27 -5.16 5.80
C THR A 193 4.41 -5.69 6.94
N LEU A 194 4.04 -6.97 6.92
CA LEU A 194 3.25 -7.59 7.99
C LEU A 194 4.02 -7.69 9.31
N ARG A 195 5.35 -7.90 9.28
CA ARG A 195 6.20 -7.81 10.49
C ARG A 195 6.18 -6.42 11.10
N ASN A 196 6.31 -5.37 10.29
CA ASN A 196 6.18 -3.99 10.76
C ASN A 196 4.77 -3.73 11.32
N MET A 197 3.73 -4.15 10.61
CA MET A 197 2.34 -3.96 11.01
C MET A 197 2.04 -4.64 12.35
N THR A 198 2.42 -5.90 12.53
CA THR A 198 2.19 -6.64 13.77
C THR A 198 2.95 -6.02 14.95
N ALA A 199 4.17 -5.53 14.72
CA ALA A 199 4.93 -4.80 15.74
C ALA A 199 4.24 -3.48 16.13
N LEU A 200 3.70 -2.72 15.17
CA LEU A 200 2.96 -1.48 15.42
C LEU A 200 1.63 -1.74 16.16
N TYR A 201 1.00 -2.89 15.96
CA TYR A 201 -0.15 -3.35 16.77
C TYR A 201 0.22 -3.89 18.15
N GLY A 202 1.50 -3.90 18.51
CA GLY A 202 1.98 -4.32 19.84
C GLY A 202 2.17 -5.83 20.03
N TYR A 203 2.18 -6.62 18.95
CA TYR A 203 2.59 -8.03 19.04
C TYR A 203 4.10 -8.14 19.22
N GLU A 204 4.55 -9.14 19.98
CA GLU A 204 5.98 -9.41 20.17
C GLU A 204 6.66 -9.85 18.86
N SER A 205 5.93 -10.57 18.00
CA SER A 205 6.40 -11.02 16.69
C SER A 205 5.24 -11.40 15.77
N LEU A 206 5.54 -11.56 14.47
CA LEU A 206 4.59 -12.08 13.49
C LEU A 206 4.16 -13.52 13.82
N GLU A 207 5.08 -14.33 14.35
CA GLU A 207 4.84 -15.71 14.79
C GLU A 207 3.84 -15.76 15.97
N GLU A 208 3.93 -14.81 16.89
CA GLU A 208 2.96 -14.70 18.00
C GLU A 208 1.58 -14.25 17.48
N ALA A 209 1.53 -13.30 16.56
CA ALA A 209 0.30 -12.88 15.90
C ALA A 209 -0.36 -14.06 15.16
N GLU A 210 0.42 -14.85 14.41
CA GLU A 210 -0.02 -16.06 13.72
C GLU A 210 -0.65 -17.07 14.68
N LYS A 211 0.03 -17.36 15.78
CA LYS A 211 -0.46 -18.29 16.80
C LYS A 211 -1.79 -17.83 17.39
N GLN A 212 -1.91 -16.54 17.71
CA GLN A 212 -3.15 -15.97 18.25
C GLN A 212 -4.30 -16.02 17.24
N GLN A 213 -4.05 -15.72 15.96
CA GLN A 213 -5.09 -15.78 14.92
C GLN A 213 -5.55 -17.22 14.67
N ARG A 214 -4.66 -18.20 14.58
CA ARG A 214 -5.03 -19.62 14.48
C ARG A 214 -5.91 -20.06 15.62
N ALA A 215 -5.56 -19.71 16.86
CA ALA A 215 -6.35 -20.05 18.03
C ALA A 215 -7.76 -19.41 18.04
N ARG A 216 -7.97 -18.32 17.30
CA ARG A 216 -9.30 -17.70 17.09
C ARG A 216 -10.13 -18.44 16.04
N LEU A 217 -9.49 -18.94 14.98
CA LEU A 217 -10.15 -19.69 13.89
C LEU A 217 -10.62 -21.09 14.32
N GLU A 218 -10.00 -21.66 15.36
CA GLU A 218 -10.33 -22.98 15.91
C GLU A 218 -11.49 -22.96 16.93
N ARG A 219 -12.03 -21.78 17.25
CA ARG A 219 -13.14 -21.59 18.22
C ARG A 219 -14.49 -21.45 17.55
#